data_36be334af0cbaeff843da5e01ac74b00
#
_entry.id   36be334af0cbaeff843da5e01ac74b00
#
_cell.length_a   1.000
_cell.length_b   1.000
_cell.length_c   1.000
_cell.angle_alpha   90.00
_cell.angle_beta   90.00
_cell.angle_gamma   90.00
#
_symmetry.space_group_name_H-M   'P 1'
#
loop_
_entity.id
_entity.type
_entity.pdbx_description
1 polymer ?
#
loop_
_entity_poly.entity_id
_entity_poly.type
_entity_poly.pdbx_seq_one_letter_code
_entity_poly.pdbx_strand_id
1 'polypeptide(L)'
;MRYLPLTPSDRQAMLAVIGAKSIDDLFADVPAEARLDGPIHGLPNHASEMAVERHFSNLTRQNMTASHTPFFLGAGAYKHHVPASVDHIIQRGEFLTAYTPYQPEIAQDTLQMLFEFQTQVARLFGCDVANASMYDGSTACWEAIGMAGRITKRTKAVLSSGLHPHYVSVAKTMAQYTGDTLDTALPELSPATDSARLLGAIDGETSCVVVQYPDILGRIEDLSAIAAKAHEHGALLIAVVTEPVALGAIKAPGEMGADIVVGEGQSLGVGLQFGGPYVGLFACKEKFVRQMPGRLCGETVDAEGKRGFVLTLSTREQHIRREKATSNICTNSGLCALAFSIHLTLLGEKGLRGLAELNHGLAVQAADRLSQIAGVELVNDTFFNEFTLKLPKEARPVVRALADRKVLGGVSLGRLYPDVDALANGLVVAVTEAATMEDVETFAAALQEVLA
;
A
#
# COMPACT_ATOMS: atom_id res chain seq x y z
N MET A 1 29.03 25.05 -19.06
CA MET A 1 27.74 24.38 -18.79
C MET A 1 27.42 24.49 -17.31
N ARG A 2 26.19 24.88 -16.96
CA ARG A 2 25.80 25.23 -15.57
C ARG A 2 25.76 24.04 -14.60
N TYR A 3 25.70 22.82 -15.10
CA TYR A 3 25.49 21.62 -14.28
C TYR A 3 26.71 20.70 -14.20
N LEU A 4 27.84 21.09 -14.78
CA LEU A 4 29.10 20.36 -14.63
C LEU A 4 29.78 20.76 -13.32
N PRO A 5 30.49 19.81 -12.68
CA PRO A 5 31.32 20.13 -11.51
C PRO A 5 32.31 21.26 -11.83
N LEU A 6 32.52 22.13 -10.85
CA LEU A 6 33.49 23.21 -10.97
C LEU A 6 34.89 22.64 -11.13
N THR A 7 35.65 23.20 -12.09
CA THR A 7 37.06 22.87 -12.26
C THR A 7 37.94 23.45 -11.10
N PRO A 8 39.16 22.99 -10.90
CA PRO A 8 40.10 23.63 -9.96
C PRO A 8 40.31 25.13 -10.25
N SER A 9 40.37 25.53 -11.52
CA SER A 9 40.50 26.94 -11.91
C SER A 9 39.27 27.78 -11.56
N ASP A 10 38.07 27.22 -11.73
CA ASP A 10 36.80 27.90 -11.34
C ASP A 10 36.80 28.14 -9.82
N ARG A 11 37.19 27.13 -9.04
CA ARG A 11 37.27 27.23 -7.57
C ARG A 11 38.29 28.27 -7.13
N GLN A 12 39.45 28.33 -7.77
CA GLN A 12 40.48 29.35 -7.48
C GLN A 12 39.98 30.76 -7.79
N ALA A 13 39.27 30.92 -8.95
CA ALA A 13 38.69 32.21 -9.29
C ALA A 13 37.61 32.65 -8.27
N MET A 14 36.78 31.73 -7.81
CA MET A 14 35.78 31.99 -6.79
C MET A 14 36.42 32.37 -5.44
N LEU A 15 37.43 31.60 -4.99
CA LEU A 15 38.17 31.91 -3.77
C LEU A 15 38.85 33.28 -3.81
N ALA A 16 39.39 33.66 -4.97
CA ALA A 16 40.01 34.99 -5.14
C ALA A 16 38.98 36.13 -5.00
N VAL A 17 37.74 35.94 -5.52
CA VAL A 17 36.65 36.90 -5.34
C VAL A 17 36.21 37.01 -3.89
N ILE A 18 36.16 35.89 -3.15
CA ILE A 18 35.81 35.83 -1.74
C ILE A 18 36.90 36.38 -0.86
N GLY A 19 38.15 36.38 -1.31
CA GLY A 19 39.33 36.76 -0.54
C GLY A 19 39.90 35.64 0.37
N ALA A 20 39.50 34.37 0.09
CA ALA A 20 39.97 33.18 0.80
C ALA A 20 41.12 32.51 0.02
N LYS A 21 42.06 31.87 0.71
CA LYS A 21 43.21 31.17 0.11
C LYS A 21 42.87 29.71 -0.22
N SER A 22 41.95 29.12 0.54
CA SER A 22 41.54 27.72 0.41
C SER A 22 40.07 27.56 0.75
N ILE A 23 39.51 26.40 0.41
CA ILE A 23 38.13 26.01 0.83
C ILE A 23 38.08 25.92 2.36
N ASP A 24 39.18 25.48 3.03
CA ASP A 24 39.22 25.33 4.48
C ASP A 24 39.08 26.66 5.21
N ASP A 25 39.53 27.78 4.59
CA ASP A 25 39.36 29.13 5.13
C ASP A 25 37.87 29.54 5.23
N LEU A 26 36.99 28.93 4.44
CA LEU A 26 35.55 29.18 4.48
C LEU A 26 34.88 28.59 5.73
N PHE A 27 35.59 27.71 6.43
CA PHE A 27 35.15 27.10 7.69
C PHE A 27 35.81 27.74 8.92
N ALA A 28 36.26 28.98 8.80
CA ALA A 28 36.95 29.68 9.90
C ALA A 28 36.16 29.75 11.20
N ASP A 29 34.82 29.77 11.10
CA ASP A 29 33.90 29.77 12.26
C ASP A 29 33.80 28.42 12.98
N VAL A 30 34.30 27.34 12.38
CA VAL A 30 34.29 25.99 12.97
C VAL A 30 35.60 25.85 13.79
N PRO A 31 35.54 25.56 15.10
CA PRO A 31 36.75 25.32 15.91
C PRO A 31 37.66 24.24 15.30
N ALA A 32 38.96 24.44 15.34
CA ALA A 32 39.92 23.52 14.69
C ALA A 32 39.77 22.08 15.21
N GLU A 33 39.53 21.91 16.50
CA GLU A 33 39.33 20.63 17.16
C GLU A 33 38.02 19.91 16.74
N ALA A 34 37.08 20.62 16.12
CA ALA A 34 35.84 20.08 15.62
C ALA A 34 35.87 19.77 14.10
N ARG A 35 36.98 20.10 13.42
CA ARG A 35 37.18 19.82 12.01
C ARG A 35 37.74 18.42 11.81
N LEU A 36 37.33 17.79 10.73
CA LEU A 36 37.94 16.53 10.28
C LEU A 36 39.26 16.82 9.58
N ASP A 37 40.32 16.11 9.93
CA ASP A 37 41.66 16.21 9.31
C ASP A 37 41.72 15.54 7.91
N GLY A 38 40.63 14.99 7.43
CA GLY A 38 40.54 14.29 6.15
C GLY A 38 39.22 13.58 5.95
N PRO A 39 39.12 12.66 4.97
CA PRO A 39 37.94 11.86 4.76
C PRO A 39 37.53 11.08 5.99
N ILE A 40 36.21 10.85 6.17
CA ILE A 40 35.69 10.07 7.29
C ILE A 40 36.31 8.66 7.25
N HIS A 41 36.93 8.25 8.34
CA HIS A 41 37.53 6.92 8.43
C HIS A 41 36.49 5.81 8.19
N GLY A 42 36.89 4.83 7.37
CA GLY A 42 36.02 3.69 7.04
C GLY A 42 35.02 3.92 5.88
N LEU A 43 34.93 5.16 5.37
CA LEU A 43 34.22 5.41 4.12
C LEU A 43 35.15 5.28 2.92
N PRO A 44 34.70 4.58 1.84
CA PRO A 44 35.50 4.51 0.60
C PRO A 44 35.55 5.89 -0.07
N ASN A 45 36.62 6.14 -0.80
CA ASN A 45 36.72 7.31 -1.67
C ASN A 45 35.67 7.23 -2.79
N HIS A 46 35.44 8.35 -3.50
CA HIS A 46 34.59 8.40 -4.68
C HIS A 46 35.03 7.35 -5.70
N ALA A 47 34.06 6.78 -6.37
CA ALA A 47 34.28 5.84 -7.46
C ALA A 47 33.66 6.38 -8.76
N SER A 48 34.13 5.92 -9.92
CA SER A 48 33.50 6.25 -11.19
C SER A 48 32.13 5.62 -11.29
N GLU A 49 31.23 6.21 -12.08
CA GLU A 49 29.88 5.69 -12.36
C GLU A 49 29.94 4.21 -12.79
N MET A 50 30.84 3.87 -13.70
CA MET A 50 31.04 2.48 -14.17
C MET A 50 31.44 1.51 -13.04
N ALA A 51 32.27 1.96 -12.10
CA ALA A 51 32.67 1.14 -10.95
C ALA A 51 31.51 0.92 -9.97
N VAL A 52 30.72 1.97 -9.71
CA VAL A 52 29.51 1.93 -8.88
C VAL A 52 28.47 1.02 -9.50
N GLU A 53 28.17 1.18 -10.79
CA GLU A 53 27.22 0.33 -11.53
C GLU A 53 27.63 -1.15 -11.45
N ARG A 54 28.90 -1.46 -11.69
CA ARG A 54 29.43 -2.84 -11.58
C ARG A 54 29.27 -3.39 -10.17
N HIS A 55 29.56 -2.59 -9.15
CA HIS A 55 29.44 -3.00 -7.76
C HIS A 55 27.98 -3.35 -7.42
N PHE A 56 27.03 -2.45 -7.69
CA PHE A 56 25.63 -2.68 -7.41
C PHE A 56 25.02 -3.79 -8.28
N SER A 57 25.41 -3.91 -9.53
CA SER A 57 25.00 -5.04 -10.39
C SER A 57 25.43 -6.40 -9.81
N ASN A 58 26.61 -6.48 -9.20
CA ASN A 58 27.06 -7.70 -8.54
C ASN A 58 26.25 -8.01 -7.26
N LEU A 59 25.87 -6.98 -6.49
CA LEU A 59 25.00 -7.15 -5.33
C LEU A 59 23.59 -7.58 -5.74
N THR A 60 23.05 -6.96 -6.79
CA THR A 60 21.71 -7.26 -7.31
C THR A 60 21.55 -8.72 -7.73
N ARG A 61 22.59 -9.31 -8.36
CA ARG A 61 22.58 -10.74 -8.77
C ARG A 61 22.48 -11.73 -7.60
N GLN A 62 22.76 -11.29 -6.38
CA GLN A 62 22.63 -12.13 -5.19
C GLN A 62 21.19 -12.20 -4.67
N ASN A 63 20.31 -11.31 -5.13
CA ASN A 63 18.91 -11.30 -4.74
C ASN A 63 18.09 -12.31 -5.57
N MET A 64 17.14 -12.95 -4.89
CA MET A 64 16.09 -13.70 -5.56
C MET A 64 14.95 -12.72 -5.91
N THR A 65 14.69 -12.55 -7.20
CA THR A 65 13.71 -11.56 -7.67
C THR A 65 12.41 -12.20 -8.12
N ALA A 66 11.31 -11.49 -7.96
CA ALA A 66 10.00 -11.91 -8.44
C ALA A 66 9.96 -12.14 -9.97
N SER A 67 10.86 -11.52 -10.73
CA SER A 67 10.89 -11.61 -12.20
C SER A 67 11.44 -12.94 -12.74
N HIS A 68 12.24 -13.66 -11.93
CA HIS A 68 12.97 -14.84 -12.38
C HIS A 68 12.70 -16.10 -11.54
N THR A 69 11.67 -16.05 -10.71
CA THR A 69 11.38 -17.11 -9.74
C THR A 69 9.89 -17.33 -9.70
N PRO A 70 9.38 -18.57 -9.65
CA PRO A 70 7.98 -18.84 -9.30
C PRO A 70 7.60 -18.09 -8.02
N PHE A 71 6.60 -17.21 -8.12
CA PHE A 71 6.33 -16.21 -7.10
C PHE A 71 4.85 -16.24 -6.69
N PHE A 72 4.60 -16.64 -5.45
CA PHE A 72 3.27 -16.83 -4.87
C PHE A 72 3.10 -16.07 -3.55
N LEU A 73 3.92 -15.04 -3.31
CA LEU A 73 3.76 -14.18 -2.14
C LEU A 73 2.61 -13.19 -2.36
N GLY A 74 1.91 -12.93 -1.28
CA GLY A 74 0.81 -11.98 -1.18
C GLY A 74 0.85 -11.26 0.16
N ALA A 75 -0.22 -11.39 0.93
CA ALA A 75 -0.40 -10.75 2.23
C ALA A 75 -0.23 -9.23 2.14
N GLY A 76 -0.97 -8.59 1.22
CA GLY A 76 -1.08 -7.15 1.08
C GLY A 76 -0.14 -6.49 0.08
N ALA A 77 0.72 -7.28 -0.63
CA ALA A 77 1.51 -6.81 -1.77
C ALA A 77 1.60 -7.92 -2.81
N TYR A 78 1.22 -7.62 -4.05
CA TYR A 78 1.00 -8.64 -5.08
C TYR A 78 1.81 -8.33 -6.33
N LYS A 79 2.32 -9.39 -6.99
CA LYS A 79 3.03 -9.27 -8.25
C LYS A 79 2.03 -9.22 -9.40
N HIS A 80 1.77 -8.04 -9.93
CA HIS A 80 1.02 -7.84 -11.17
C HIS A 80 1.93 -7.38 -12.31
N HIS A 81 1.48 -7.57 -13.53
CA HIS A 81 2.15 -7.00 -14.70
C HIS A 81 1.85 -5.51 -14.80
N VAL A 82 2.90 -4.69 -14.80
CA VAL A 82 2.80 -3.25 -15.04
C VAL A 82 3.12 -2.98 -16.51
N PRO A 83 2.18 -2.41 -17.30
CA PRO A 83 2.45 -2.10 -18.71
C PRO A 83 3.59 -1.10 -18.89
N ALA A 84 4.42 -1.29 -19.92
CA ALA A 84 5.56 -0.42 -20.22
C ALA A 84 5.15 1.05 -20.44
N SER A 85 3.91 1.31 -20.87
CA SER A 85 3.35 2.66 -21.02
C SER A 85 3.21 3.38 -19.68
N VAL A 86 2.95 2.66 -18.58
CA VAL A 86 2.93 3.25 -17.22
C VAL A 86 4.31 3.81 -16.89
N ASP A 87 5.34 2.96 -17.01
CA ASP A 87 6.74 3.35 -16.74
C ASP A 87 7.19 4.52 -17.63
N HIS A 88 6.84 4.48 -18.91
CA HIS A 88 7.17 5.57 -19.84
C HIS A 88 6.53 6.91 -19.47
N ILE A 89 5.23 6.91 -19.11
CA ILE A 89 4.49 8.14 -18.83
C ILE A 89 4.91 8.77 -17.51
N ILE A 90 5.11 7.97 -16.46
CA ILE A 90 5.53 8.51 -15.15
C ILE A 90 6.93 9.15 -15.17
N GLN A 91 7.76 8.81 -16.16
CA GLN A 91 9.10 9.39 -16.34
C GLN A 91 9.11 10.69 -17.13
N ARG A 92 7.97 11.14 -17.64
CA ARG A 92 7.90 12.43 -18.34
C ARG A 92 8.17 13.58 -17.38
N GLY A 93 8.97 14.56 -17.81
CA GLY A 93 9.41 15.70 -16.99
C GLY A 93 8.25 16.50 -16.38
N GLU A 94 7.11 16.55 -17.06
CA GLU A 94 5.91 17.26 -16.62
C GLU A 94 5.35 16.67 -15.32
N PHE A 95 5.47 15.34 -15.13
CA PHE A 95 4.99 14.63 -13.94
C PHE A 95 6.12 14.34 -12.94
N LEU A 96 7.29 13.90 -13.44
CA LEU A 96 8.40 13.46 -12.58
C LEU A 96 8.92 14.57 -11.68
N THR A 97 8.94 15.81 -12.18
CA THR A 97 9.41 16.98 -11.43
C THR A 97 8.31 17.70 -10.65
N ALA A 98 7.05 17.30 -10.80
CA ALA A 98 5.94 17.91 -10.08
C ALA A 98 6.02 17.55 -8.60
N TYR A 99 5.74 18.55 -7.74
CA TYR A 99 5.58 18.36 -6.31
C TYR A 99 4.11 18.65 -5.93
N THR A 100 3.86 19.31 -4.83
CA THR A 100 2.49 19.68 -4.47
C THR A 100 1.99 20.82 -5.36
N PRO A 101 0.85 20.67 -6.05
CA PRO A 101 0.32 21.65 -6.98
C PRO A 101 -0.42 22.79 -6.27
N TYR A 102 0.29 23.59 -5.46
CA TYR A 102 -0.30 24.72 -4.72
C TYR A 102 -0.74 25.88 -5.61
N GLN A 103 -0.07 26.08 -6.74
CA GLN A 103 -0.38 27.14 -7.70
C GLN A 103 -1.16 26.57 -8.88
N PRO A 104 -2.52 26.68 -8.86
CA PRO A 104 -3.34 26.11 -9.92
C PRO A 104 -3.05 26.69 -11.29
N GLU A 105 -2.53 27.92 -11.36
CA GLU A 105 -2.22 28.63 -12.61
C GLU A 105 -1.17 27.90 -13.46
N ILE A 106 -0.27 27.14 -12.83
CA ILE A 106 0.84 26.45 -13.52
C ILE A 106 0.84 24.93 -13.34
N ALA A 107 -0.15 24.37 -12.66
CA ALA A 107 -0.19 22.96 -12.29
C ALA A 107 -1.53 22.29 -12.68
N GLN A 108 -2.19 22.76 -13.73
CA GLN A 108 -3.52 22.25 -14.13
C GLN A 108 -3.49 20.79 -14.54
N ASP A 109 -2.45 20.34 -15.21
CA ASP A 109 -2.23 18.93 -15.60
C ASP A 109 -2.12 18.01 -14.37
N THR A 110 -1.30 18.38 -13.38
CA THR A 110 -1.16 17.64 -12.11
C THR A 110 -2.47 17.63 -11.33
N LEU A 111 -3.18 18.74 -11.26
CA LEU A 111 -4.48 18.82 -10.58
C LEU A 111 -5.55 18.00 -11.28
N GLN A 112 -5.59 18.01 -12.61
CA GLN A 112 -6.50 17.16 -13.38
C GLN A 112 -6.21 15.68 -13.15
N MET A 113 -4.95 15.28 -13.19
CA MET A 113 -4.54 13.90 -12.90
C MET A 113 -5.00 13.44 -11.50
N LEU A 114 -4.84 14.29 -10.48
CA LEU A 114 -5.30 13.99 -9.13
C LEU A 114 -6.83 13.89 -9.05
N PHE A 115 -7.55 14.75 -9.76
CA PHE A 115 -9.00 14.68 -9.85
C PHE A 115 -9.48 13.40 -10.53
N GLU A 116 -8.81 12.94 -11.58
CA GLU A 116 -9.08 11.67 -12.25
C GLU A 116 -8.79 10.47 -11.34
N PHE A 117 -7.66 10.50 -10.61
CA PHE A 117 -7.34 9.50 -9.60
C PHE A 117 -8.45 9.39 -8.54
N GLN A 118 -8.88 10.51 -7.98
CA GLN A 118 -9.98 10.54 -6.99
C GLN A 118 -11.26 9.93 -7.56
N THR A 119 -11.59 10.25 -8.81
CA THR A 119 -12.78 9.70 -9.49
C THR A 119 -12.68 8.19 -9.65
N GLN A 120 -11.52 7.70 -10.06
CA GLN A 120 -11.28 6.25 -10.24
C GLN A 120 -11.38 5.50 -8.92
N VAL A 121 -10.73 6.00 -7.86
CA VAL A 121 -10.76 5.37 -6.53
C VAL A 121 -12.17 5.37 -5.94
N ALA A 122 -12.90 6.50 -6.04
CA ALA A 122 -14.27 6.59 -5.54
C ALA A 122 -15.17 5.57 -6.25
N ARG A 123 -15.09 5.46 -7.57
CA ARG A 123 -15.87 4.50 -8.36
C ARG A 123 -15.49 3.05 -8.04
N LEU A 124 -14.20 2.75 -7.97
CA LEU A 124 -13.70 1.41 -7.66
C LEU A 124 -14.19 0.92 -6.30
N PHE A 125 -14.25 1.79 -5.32
CA PHE A 125 -14.68 1.49 -3.96
C PHE A 125 -16.21 1.57 -3.72
N GLY A 126 -16.98 2.04 -4.72
CA GLY A 126 -18.41 2.26 -4.57
C GLY A 126 -18.74 3.41 -3.59
N CYS A 127 -17.89 4.41 -3.52
CA CYS A 127 -18.01 5.60 -2.68
C CYS A 127 -18.27 6.86 -3.51
N ASP A 128 -18.61 7.97 -2.83
CA ASP A 128 -18.94 9.22 -3.51
C ASP A 128 -17.70 10.08 -3.77
N VAL A 129 -16.73 10.11 -2.85
CA VAL A 129 -15.56 10.99 -2.88
C VAL A 129 -14.31 10.25 -2.42
N ALA A 130 -13.19 10.49 -3.11
CA ALA A 130 -11.85 10.05 -2.69
C ALA A 130 -10.90 11.24 -2.58
N ASN A 131 -9.82 11.09 -1.80
CA ASN A 131 -8.74 12.08 -1.70
C ASN A 131 -7.64 11.87 -2.76
N ALA A 132 -6.65 12.78 -2.77
CA ALA A 132 -5.54 12.75 -3.72
C ALA A 132 -4.44 11.70 -3.40
N SER A 133 -4.70 10.73 -2.61
CA SER A 133 -3.99 9.60 -2.03
C SER A 133 -3.50 9.79 -0.60
N MET A 134 -3.24 8.66 0.03
CA MET A 134 -2.52 8.53 1.30
C MET A 134 -1.11 7.96 1.01
N TYR A 135 -0.30 7.76 2.05
CA TYR A 135 1.06 7.20 1.88
C TYR A 135 1.02 5.72 1.52
N ASP A 136 0.23 4.95 2.25
CA ASP A 136 0.00 3.52 2.09
C ASP A 136 -1.34 3.11 2.70
N GLY A 137 -1.72 1.87 2.51
CA GLY A 137 -2.98 1.34 3.04
C GLY A 137 -3.04 1.31 4.56
N SER A 138 -1.93 1.10 5.26
CA SER A 138 -1.92 1.05 6.74
C SER A 138 -2.13 2.44 7.35
N THR A 139 -1.51 3.46 6.78
CA THR A 139 -1.73 4.86 7.13
C THR A 139 -3.17 5.27 6.83
N ALA A 140 -3.69 4.87 5.66
CA ALA A 140 -5.08 5.14 5.29
C ALA A 140 -6.07 4.51 6.28
N CYS A 141 -5.81 3.27 6.71
CA CYS A 141 -6.63 2.57 7.71
C CYS A 141 -6.67 3.32 9.06
N TRP A 142 -5.49 3.73 9.57
CA TRP A 142 -5.43 4.50 10.82
C TRP A 142 -6.16 5.84 10.71
N GLU A 143 -5.94 6.58 9.64
CA GLU A 143 -6.61 7.87 9.40
C GLU A 143 -8.14 7.72 9.27
N ALA A 144 -8.63 6.58 8.76
CA ALA A 144 -10.06 6.28 8.72
C ALA A 144 -10.63 6.05 10.13
N ILE A 145 -9.90 5.34 11.01
CA ILE A 145 -10.27 5.16 12.42
C ILE A 145 -10.36 6.53 13.11
N GLY A 146 -9.33 7.36 12.97
CA GLY A 146 -9.32 8.71 13.53
C GLY A 146 -10.44 9.60 12.96
N MET A 147 -10.76 9.48 11.67
CA MET A 147 -11.88 10.17 11.04
C MET A 147 -13.21 9.73 11.64
N ALA A 148 -13.42 8.43 11.84
CA ALA A 148 -14.63 7.90 12.47
C ALA A 148 -14.79 8.41 13.92
N GLY A 149 -13.72 8.45 14.69
CA GLY A 149 -13.70 9.03 16.03
C GLY A 149 -14.10 10.50 16.03
N ARG A 150 -13.59 11.29 15.08
CA ARG A 150 -13.98 12.72 14.94
C ARG A 150 -15.46 12.91 14.57
N ILE A 151 -16.02 12.01 13.75
CA ILE A 151 -17.43 12.05 13.32
C ILE A 151 -18.35 11.64 14.46
N THR A 152 -18.08 10.50 15.09
CA THR A 152 -18.95 9.92 16.12
C THR A 152 -18.75 10.50 17.51
N LYS A 153 -17.61 11.16 17.75
CA LYS A 153 -17.16 11.64 19.08
C LYS A 153 -16.92 10.50 20.07
N ARG A 154 -16.50 9.34 19.57
CA ARG A 154 -16.23 8.13 20.34
C ARG A 154 -14.82 7.64 20.04
N THR A 155 -14.24 6.83 20.91
CA THR A 155 -12.84 6.37 20.82
C THR A 155 -12.68 4.85 20.66
N LYS A 156 -13.77 4.07 20.78
CA LYS A 156 -13.70 2.61 20.63
C LYS A 156 -13.80 2.20 19.18
N ALA A 157 -12.76 1.54 18.65
CA ALA A 157 -12.77 0.91 17.34
C ALA A 157 -12.74 -0.62 17.48
N VAL A 158 -13.63 -1.33 16.78
CA VAL A 158 -13.69 -2.79 16.74
C VAL A 158 -13.05 -3.27 15.45
N LEU A 159 -11.94 -4.01 15.55
CA LEU A 159 -11.16 -4.48 14.42
C LEU A 159 -11.43 -5.98 14.18
N SER A 160 -11.71 -6.34 12.92
CA SER A 160 -11.82 -7.75 12.51
C SER A 160 -10.52 -8.49 12.77
N SER A 161 -10.62 -9.75 13.17
CA SER A 161 -9.48 -10.67 13.28
C SER A 161 -8.82 -10.93 11.91
N GLY A 162 -9.57 -10.76 10.83
CA GLY A 162 -9.10 -10.86 9.45
C GLY A 162 -8.36 -9.62 8.93
N LEU A 163 -8.20 -8.55 9.73
CA LEU A 163 -7.41 -7.39 9.35
C LEU A 163 -5.92 -7.70 9.36
N HIS A 164 -5.20 -7.22 8.34
CA HIS A 164 -3.76 -7.41 8.20
C HIS A 164 -2.99 -7.04 9.49
N PRO A 165 -2.15 -7.94 10.04
CA PRO A 165 -1.52 -7.74 11.35
C PRO A 165 -0.61 -6.50 11.42
N HIS A 166 0.04 -6.11 10.31
CA HIS A 166 0.81 -4.87 10.28
C HIS A 166 -0.10 -3.63 10.38
N TYR A 167 -1.30 -3.66 9.81
CA TYR A 167 -2.29 -2.58 9.96
C TYR A 167 -2.78 -2.48 11.42
N VAL A 168 -3.03 -3.63 12.03
CA VAL A 168 -3.36 -3.70 13.48
C VAL A 168 -2.21 -3.15 14.32
N SER A 169 -0.95 -3.46 13.97
CA SER A 169 0.24 -2.97 14.68
C SER A 169 0.38 -1.45 14.56
N VAL A 170 0.17 -0.88 13.37
CA VAL A 170 0.15 0.58 13.16
C VAL A 170 -0.96 1.21 13.99
N ALA A 171 -2.19 0.68 13.93
CA ALA A 171 -3.30 1.19 14.72
C ALA A 171 -3.03 1.14 16.23
N LYS A 172 -2.47 0.04 16.74
CA LYS A 172 -2.07 -0.10 18.15
C LYS A 172 -1.03 0.93 18.57
N THR A 173 -0.02 1.15 17.73
CA THR A 173 1.01 2.15 18.00
C THR A 173 0.42 3.55 18.09
N MET A 174 -0.43 3.92 17.16
CA MET A 174 -1.05 5.25 17.12
C MET A 174 -2.05 5.47 18.26
N ALA A 175 -2.85 4.46 18.57
CA ALA A 175 -3.86 4.51 19.64
C ALA A 175 -3.24 4.80 21.02
N GLN A 176 -2.01 4.38 21.27
CA GLN A 176 -1.26 4.69 22.50
C GLN A 176 -1.11 6.20 22.75
N TYR A 177 -1.07 7.00 21.69
CA TYR A 177 -0.84 8.44 21.76
C TYR A 177 -2.11 9.28 21.60
N THR A 178 -3.19 8.69 21.07
CA THR A 178 -4.47 9.39 20.84
C THR A 178 -5.52 9.08 21.90
N GLY A 179 -5.31 8.02 22.68
CA GLY A 179 -6.28 7.57 23.70
C GLY A 179 -7.43 6.74 23.12
N ASP A 180 -7.33 6.31 21.87
CA ASP A 180 -8.30 5.42 21.27
C ASP A 180 -8.20 4.00 21.85
N THR A 181 -9.32 3.31 21.96
CA THR A 181 -9.41 1.92 22.42
C THR A 181 -9.66 1.00 21.23
N LEU A 182 -8.85 -0.02 21.10
CA LEU A 182 -8.94 -1.01 20.01
C LEU A 182 -9.38 -2.37 20.55
N ASP A 183 -10.57 -2.83 20.14
CA ASP A 183 -11.02 -4.21 20.36
C ASP A 183 -10.49 -5.05 19.20
N THR A 184 -9.54 -5.96 19.47
CA THR A 184 -8.85 -6.79 18.48
C THR A 184 -8.97 -8.26 18.82
N ALA A 185 -8.99 -9.13 17.79
CA ALA A 185 -8.91 -10.58 17.94
C ALA A 185 -7.86 -11.17 16.99
N LEU A 186 -7.52 -12.44 17.19
CA LEU A 186 -6.67 -13.20 16.30
C LEU A 186 -7.54 -14.01 15.33
N PRO A 187 -7.11 -14.22 14.08
CA PRO A 187 -7.82 -15.09 13.16
C PRO A 187 -7.69 -16.57 13.56
N GLU A 188 -8.62 -17.36 13.08
CA GLU A 188 -8.60 -18.81 13.19
C GLU A 188 -8.36 -19.43 11.81
N LEU A 189 -7.63 -20.56 11.74
CA LEU A 189 -7.47 -21.35 10.52
C LEU A 189 -8.77 -22.13 10.24
N SER A 190 -9.79 -21.41 9.84
CA SER A 190 -11.11 -21.93 9.50
C SER A 190 -11.70 -21.16 8.33
N PRO A 191 -12.67 -21.71 7.60
CA PRO A 191 -13.35 -21.00 6.52
C PRO A 191 -14.22 -19.84 7.02
N ALA A 192 -14.64 -19.87 8.29
CA ALA A 192 -15.50 -18.84 8.87
C ALA A 192 -14.72 -17.56 9.20
N THR A 193 -15.34 -16.42 8.90
CA THR A 193 -14.89 -15.09 9.36
C THR A 193 -15.29 -14.85 10.82
N ASP A 194 -14.85 -13.74 11.41
CA ASP A 194 -15.24 -13.38 12.77
C ASP A 194 -16.48 -12.48 12.86
N SER A 195 -17.35 -12.50 11.88
CA SER A 195 -18.56 -11.67 11.79
C SER A 195 -19.45 -11.76 13.04
N ALA A 196 -19.63 -12.96 13.60
CA ALA A 196 -20.41 -13.14 14.82
C ALA A 196 -19.80 -12.38 16.02
N ARG A 197 -18.47 -12.40 16.16
CA ARG A 197 -17.76 -11.61 17.17
C ARG A 197 -17.95 -10.11 16.94
N LEU A 198 -17.77 -9.66 15.68
CA LEU A 198 -17.94 -8.24 15.34
C LEU A 198 -19.34 -7.75 15.68
N LEU A 199 -20.39 -8.49 15.29
CA LEU A 199 -21.77 -8.15 15.58
C LEU A 199 -22.05 -8.07 17.09
N GLY A 200 -21.42 -8.92 17.91
CA GLY A 200 -21.53 -8.91 19.36
C GLY A 200 -20.72 -7.82 20.06
N ALA A 201 -19.64 -7.32 19.44
CA ALA A 201 -18.76 -6.31 20.02
C ALA A 201 -19.20 -4.87 19.75
N ILE A 202 -20.10 -4.67 18.79
CA ILE A 202 -20.65 -3.35 18.43
C ILE A 202 -21.66 -2.89 19.49
N ASP A 203 -21.41 -1.73 20.09
CA ASP A 203 -22.24 -1.11 21.10
C ASP A 203 -22.34 0.42 20.95
N GLY A 204 -22.99 1.09 21.90
CA GLY A 204 -23.16 2.54 21.90
C GLY A 204 -21.88 3.36 22.03
N GLU A 205 -20.77 2.76 22.47
CA GLU A 205 -19.45 3.41 22.60
C GLU A 205 -18.58 3.22 21.35
N THR A 206 -19.00 2.35 20.42
CA THR A 206 -18.24 2.03 19.21
C THR A 206 -18.23 3.21 18.25
N SER A 207 -17.06 3.69 17.85
CA SER A 207 -16.84 4.70 16.81
C SER A 207 -16.92 4.10 15.42
N CYS A 208 -16.25 2.95 15.24
CA CYS A 208 -16.22 2.25 13.96
C CYS A 208 -15.94 0.76 14.12
N VAL A 209 -16.30 0.03 13.08
CA VAL A 209 -15.88 -1.36 12.83
C VAL A 209 -14.97 -1.38 11.63
N VAL A 210 -13.84 -2.07 11.70
CA VAL A 210 -12.84 -2.16 10.61
C VAL A 210 -12.77 -3.60 10.12
N VAL A 211 -13.05 -3.83 8.83
CA VAL A 211 -13.03 -5.16 8.20
C VAL A 211 -12.18 -5.11 6.94
N GLN A 212 -11.27 -6.07 6.78
CA GLN A 212 -10.52 -6.23 5.52
C GLN A 212 -11.29 -7.13 4.56
N TYR A 213 -11.29 -6.79 3.28
CA TYR A 213 -12.08 -7.44 2.24
C TYR A 213 -11.33 -7.48 0.89
N PRO A 214 -10.91 -8.66 0.40
CA PRO A 214 -10.82 -9.94 1.13
C PRO A 214 -9.91 -9.84 2.37
N ASP A 215 -10.13 -10.70 3.36
CA ASP A 215 -9.35 -10.67 4.60
C ASP A 215 -7.92 -11.25 4.43
N ILE A 216 -7.10 -11.20 5.49
CA ILE A 216 -5.70 -11.66 5.46
C ILE A 216 -5.55 -13.16 5.18
N LEU A 217 -6.58 -13.96 5.37
CA LEU A 217 -6.61 -15.38 5.02
C LEU A 217 -7.20 -15.62 3.63
N GLY A 218 -7.61 -14.57 2.91
CA GLY A 218 -8.22 -14.61 1.60
C GLY A 218 -9.74 -14.81 1.59
N ARG A 219 -10.41 -14.82 2.75
CA ARG A 219 -11.87 -15.06 2.86
C ARG A 219 -12.67 -13.85 2.39
N ILE A 220 -13.83 -14.12 1.80
CA ILE A 220 -14.75 -13.10 1.28
C ILE A 220 -16.09 -13.25 1.98
N GLU A 221 -16.67 -12.15 2.45
CA GLU A 221 -18.00 -12.14 3.07
C GLU A 221 -18.82 -10.91 2.68
N ASP A 222 -20.15 -10.98 2.83
CA ASP A 222 -21.02 -9.83 2.66
C ASP A 222 -20.99 -8.94 3.89
N LEU A 223 -20.55 -7.69 3.73
CA LEU A 223 -20.42 -6.73 4.80
C LEU A 223 -21.73 -6.07 5.23
N SER A 224 -22.84 -6.31 4.53
CA SER A 224 -24.12 -5.60 4.71
C SER A 224 -24.70 -5.76 6.12
N ALA A 225 -24.56 -6.94 6.74
CA ALA A 225 -25.05 -7.18 8.09
C ALA A 225 -24.23 -6.40 9.14
N ILE A 226 -22.89 -6.34 8.97
CA ILE A 226 -21.99 -5.58 9.85
C ILE A 226 -22.26 -4.08 9.70
N ALA A 227 -22.46 -3.61 8.45
CA ALA A 227 -22.82 -2.22 8.18
C ALA A 227 -24.13 -1.82 8.87
N ALA A 228 -25.18 -2.65 8.72
CA ALA A 228 -26.47 -2.40 9.35
C ALA A 228 -26.36 -2.33 10.87
N LYS A 229 -25.63 -3.25 11.49
CA LYS A 229 -25.40 -3.26 12.94
C LYS A 229 -24.59 -2.06 13.43
N ALA A 230 -23.55 -1.67 12.71
CA ALA A 230 -22.77 -0.47 13.02
C ALA A 230 -23.66 0.78 12.98
N HIS A 231 -24.45 0.94 11.93
CA HIS A 231 -25.35 2.08 11.75
C HIS A 231 -26.47 2.14 12.82
N GLU A 232 -27.01 0.97 13.24
CA GLU A 232 -27.97 0.89 14.35
C GLU A 232 -27.44 1.54 15.62
N HIS A 233 -26.13 1.38 15.90
CA HIS A 233 -25.44 1.96 17.05
C HIS A 233 -24.81 3.33 16.78
N GLY A 234 -24.97 3.89 15.57
CA GLY A 234 -24.38 5.17 15.17
C GLY A 234 -22.85 5.10 14.97
N ALA A 235 -22.31 3.90 14.82
CA ALA A 235 -20.92 3.64 14.43
C ALA A 235 -20.77 3.65 12.92
N LEU A 236 -19.53 3.75 12.41
CA LEU A 236 -19.22 3.67 10.99
C LEU A 236 -18.61 2.31 10.62
N LEU A 237 -18.89 1.82 9.42
CA LEU A 237 -18.17 0.70 8.83
C LEU A 237 -17.01 1.23 7.97
N ILE A 238 -15.80 0.78 8.29
CA ILE A 238 -14.58 0.99 7.51
C ILE A 238 -14.21 -0.32 6.86
N ALA A 239 -14.15 -0.35 5.53
CA ALA A 239 -13.61 -1.49 4.79
C ALA A 239 -12.18 -1.23 4.33
N VAL A 240 -11.31 -2.24 4.44
CA VAL A 240 -9.91 -2.20 4.01
C VAL A 240 -9.72 -3.13 2.84
N VAL A 241 -9.23 -2.62 1.71
CA VAL A 241 -8.97 -3.39 0.48
C VAL A 241 -7.46 -3.39 0.23
N THR A 242 -6.82 -4.56 0.38
CA THR A 242 -5.38 -4.71 0.11
C THR A 242 -5.09 -5.16 -1.32
N GLU A 243 -6.10 -5.73 -2.00
CA GLU A 243 -6.02 -6.16 -3.40
C GLU A 243 -7.15 -5.53 -4.23
N PRO A 244 -6.94 -4.34 -4.79
CA PRO A 244 -7.99 -3.63 -5.53
C PRO A 244 -8.43 -4.31 -6.84
N VAL A 245 -7.62 -5.21 -7.41
CA VAL A 245 -8.01 -6.00 -8.60
C VAL A 245 -9.20 -6.91 -8.29
N ALA A 246 -9.36 -7.34 -7.04
CA ALA A 246 -10.51 -8.13 -6.59
C ALA A 246 -11.85 -7.46 -6.93
N LEU A 247 -11.91 -6.13 -6.89
CA LEU A 247 -13.13 -5.36 -7.16
C LEU A 247 -13.56 -5.39 -8.64
N GLY A 248 -12.77 -6.00 -9.51
CA GLY A 248 -13.20 -6.39 -10.86
C GLY A 248 -14.13 -7.61 -10.89
N ALA A 249 -14.15 -8.42 -9.82
CA ALA A 249 -14.94 -9.66 -9.72
C ALA A 249 -15.93 -9.66 -8.55
N ILE A 250 -15.63 -8.97 -7.44
CA ILE A 250 -16.48 -8.94 -6.24
C ILE A 250 -17.06 -7.56 -6.00
N LYS A 251 -18.18 -7.52 -5.27
CA LYS A 251 -18.94 -6.30 -5.02
C LYS A 251 -18.12 -5.28 -4.23
N ALA A 252 -18.18 -4.01 -4.63
CA ALA A 252 -17.47 -2.94 -3.93
C ALA A 252 -18.00 -2.73 -2.50
N PRO A 253 -17.12 -2.49 -1.51
CA PRO A 253 -17.53 -2.33 -0.10
C PRO A 253 -18.51 -1.18 0.14
N GLY A 254 -18.38 -0.07 -0.59
CA GLY A 254 -19.33 1.06 -0.49
C GLY A 254 -20.75 0.68 -0.84
N GLU A 255 -20.94 -0.25 -1.80
CA GLU A 255 -22.26 -0.79 -2.19
C GLU A 255 -22.85 -1.76 -1.15
N MET A 256 -22.01 -2.30 -0.24
CA MET A 256 -22.44 -3.12 0.89
C MET A 256 -22.63 -2.30 2.18
N GLY A 257 -22.56 -0.97 2.08
CA GLY A 257 -22.87 -0.07 3.18
C GLY A 257 -21.66 0.49 3.92
N ALA A 258 -20.42 0.23 3.48
CA ALA A 258 -19.24 0.86 4.06
C ALA A 258 -19.34 2.39 3.94
N ASP A 259 -19.01 3.09 5.03
CA ASP A 259 -19.01 4.55 5.10
C ASP A 259 -17.70 5.15 4.62
N ILE A 260 -16.60 4.44 4.91
CA ILE A 260 -15.25 4.77 4.51
C ILE A 260 -14.62 3.50 3.95
N VAL A 261 -13.98 3.60 2.80
CA VAL A 261 -13.22 2.50 2.20
C VAL A 261 -11.79 2.98 1.99
N VAL A 262 -10.85 2.20 2.50
CA VAL A 262 -9.42 2.49 2.41
C VAL A 262 -8.68 1.27 1.86
N GLY A 263 -7.46 1.46 1.42
CA GLY A 263 -6.71 0.31 0.92
C GLY A 263 -5.34 0.65 0.38
N GLU A 264 -4.75 -0.37 -0.24
CA GLU A 264 -3.45 -0.27 -0.91
C GLU A 264 -3.62 -0.38 -2.42
N GLY A 265 -3.08 0.58 -3.16
CA GLY A 265 -3.18 0.63 -4.61
C GLY A 265 -2.03 -0.04 -5.37
N GLN A 266 -1.09 -0.68 -4.68
CA GLN A 266 0.15 -1.23 -5.25
C GLN A 266 -0.10 -2.15 -6.48
N SER A 267 -1.13 -2.97 -6.46
CA SER A 267 -1.46 -3.91 -7.54
C SER A 267 -1.75 -3.24 -8.89
N LEU A 268 -2.10 -1.97 -8.90
CA LEU A 268 -2.41 -1.21 -10.11
C LEU A 268 -1.30 -0.19 -10.41
N GLY A 269 -0.36 -0.54 -11.28
CA GLY A 269 0.67 0.35 -11.80
C GLY A 269 1.94 0.51 -10.96
N VAL A 270 1.98 -0.05 -9.74
CA VAL A 270 3.15 0.04 -8.86
C VAL A 270 3.78 -1.34 -8.69
N GLY A 271 4.95 -1.54 -9.28
CA GLY A 271 5.67 -2.81 -9.18
C GLY A 271 6.20 -3.10 -7.78
N LEU A 272 6.52 -4.38 -7.51
CA LEU A 272 7.18 -4.78 -6.26
C LEU A 272 8.63 -4.29 -6.23
N GLN A 273 9.00 -3.52 -5.20
CA GLN A 273 10.32 -2.88 -5.05
C GLN A 273 10.84 -3.01 -3.60
N PHE A 274 10.84 -4.22 -3.05
CA PHE A 274 11.38 -4.52 -1.72
C PHE A 274 10.82 -3.67 -0.57
N GLY A 275 9.55 -3.29 -0.62
CA GLY A 275 8.88 -2.56 0.45
C GLY A 275 8.39 -1.16 0.12
N GLY A 276 8.25 -0.85 -1.13
CA GLY A 276 7.67 0.42 -1.58
C GLY A 276 8.43 1.07 -2.75
N PRO A 277 7.96 2.24 -3.22
CA PRO A 277 6.83 2.98 -2.67
C PRO A 277 5.48 2.30 -2.90
N TYR A 278 4.48 2.68 -2.09
CA TYR A 278 3.09 2.25 -2.20
C TYR A 278 2.18 3.46 -2.40
N VAL A 279 0.86 3.23 -2.53
CA VAL A 279 -0.13 4.30 -2.65
C VAL A 279 -1.38 3.96 -1.85
N GLY A 280 -1.62 4.73 -0.80
CA GLY A 280 -2.82 4.57 0.02
C GLY A 280 -4.05 5.12 -0.71
N LEU A 281 -5.10 4.34 -0.73
CA LEU A 281 -6.41 4.68 -1.27
C LEU A 281 -7.34 5.05 -0.12
N PHE A 282 -8.13 6.12 -0.31
CA PHE A 282 -9.07 6.59 0.70
C PHE A 282 -10.30 7.20 0.04
N ALA A 283 -11.46 6.60 0.27
CA ALA A 283 -12.75 7.12 -0.19
C ALA A 283 -13.80 7.07 0.92
N CYS A 284 -14.82 7.89 0.82
CA CYS A 284 -15.92 7.90 1.77
C CYS A 284 -17.23 8.39 1.13
N LYS A 285 -18.34 8.29 1.88
CA LYS A 285 -19.61 8.92 1.54
C LYS A 285 -19.48 10.44 1.60
N GLU A 286 -20.14 11.17 0.68
CA GLU A 286 -20.05 12.62 0.52
C GLU A 286 -20.30 13.40 1.82
N LYS A 287 -21.27 12.95 2.63
CA LYS A 287 -21.60 13.59 3.92
C LYS A 287 -20.41 13.73 4.87
N PHE A 288 -19.34 12.97 4.68
CA PHE A 288 -18.14 12.95 5.52
C PHE A 288 -16.94 13.68 4.93
N VAL A 289 -17.01 14.22 3.73
CA VAL A 289 -15.89 14.83 3.01
C VAL A 289 -15.13 15.88 3.82
N ARG A 290 -15.83 16.64 4.66
CA ARG A 290 -15.21 17.69 5.51
C ARG A 290 -14.34 17.14 6.64
N GLN A 291 -14.43 15.85 6.96
CA GLN A 291 -13.62 15.15 7.97
C GLN A 291 -12.51 14.29 7.33
N MET A 292 -12.50 14.16 6.00
CA MET A 292 -11.54 13.34 5.26
C MET A 292 -10.12 13.86 5.46
N PRO A 293 -9.11 13.00 5.70
CA PRO A 293 -7.71 13.39 5.71
C PRO A 293 -7.18 13.65 4.30
N GLY A 294 -6.01 14.25 4.21
CA GLY A 294 -5.30 14.46 2.95
C GLY A 294 -5.89 15.55 2.07
N ARG A 295 -5.28 15.73 0.91
CA ARG A 295 -5.68 16.74 -0.07
C ARG A 295 -6.89 16.31 -0.88
N LEU A 296 -7.65 17.32 -1.30
CA LEU A 296 -8.76 17.16 -2.23
C LEU A 296 -8.57 18.13 -3.41
N CYS A 297 -8.68 17.60 -4.61
CA CYS A 297 -8.75 18.36 -5.85
C CYS A 297 -10.21 18.48 -6.27
N GLY A 298 -10.61 19.70 -6.62
CA GLY A 298 -11.96 20.02 -7.10
C GLY A 298 -11.94 20.62 -8.49
N GLU A 299 -13.03 20.41 -9.23
CA GLU A 299 -13.28 21.09 -10.49
C GLU A 299 -13.85 22.50 -10.27
N THR A 300 -13.45 23.45 -11.09
CA THR A 300 -13.89 24.85 -11.05
C THR A 300 -13.89 25.43 -12.47
N VAL A 301 -14.20 26.71 -12.59
CA VAL A 301 -14.05 27.49 -13.82
C VAL A 301 -13.21 28.72 -13.56
N ASP A 302 -12.45 29.16 -14.58
CA ASP A 302 -11.71 30.43 -14.54
C ASP A 302 -12.62 31.64 -14.77
N ALA A 303 -12.01 32.84 -14.83
CA ALA A 303 -12.74 34.08 -15.03
C ALA A 303 -13.46 34.18 -16.39
N GLU A 304 -13.03 33.40 -17.38
CA GLU A 304 -13.64 33.29 -18.69
C GLU A 304 -14.63 32.15 -18.84
N GLY A 305 -14.90 31.40 -17.74
CA GLY A 305 -15.79 30.26 -17.72
C GLY A 305 -15.18 28.95 -18.25
N LYS A 306 -13.87 28.90 -18.45
CA LYS A 306 -13.15 27.72 -18.91
C LYS A 306 -12.92 26.77 -17.71
N ARG A 307 -13.11 25.47 -17.93
CA ARG A 307 -12.88 24.42 -16.94
C ARG A 307 -11.45 24.46 -16.41
N GLY A 308 -11.31 24.34 -15.09
CA GLY A 308 -10.03 24.24 -14.40
C GLY A 308 -10.13 23.42 -13.12
N PHE A 309 -9.00 23.21 -12.47
CA PHE A 309 -8.89 22.40 -11.25
C PHE A 309 -8.14 23.17 -10.16
N VAL A 310 -8.53 22.95 -8.91
CA VAL A 310 -7.91 23.60 -7.73
C VAL A 310 -7.83 22.62 -6.57
N LEU A 311 -6.90 22.88 -5.64
CA LEU A 311 -6.99 22.27 -4.30
C LEU A 311 -8.16 22.89 -3.54
N THR A 312 -8.98 22.05 -2.91
CA THR A 312 -10.17 22.49 -2.19
C THR A 312 -10.17 22.03 -0.74
N LEU A 313 -10.96 22.70 0.11
CA LEU A 313 -11.06 22.42 1.55
C LEU A 313 -9.70 22.45 2.30
N SER A 314 -8.71 23.18 1.81
CA SER A 314 -7.34 23.23 2.34
C SER A 314 -7.24 23.73 3.78
N THR A 315 -8.29 24.40 4.30
CA THR A 315 -8.35 24.81 5.71
C THR A 315 -8.30 23.66 6.72
N ARG A 316 -8.44 22.39 6.28
CA ARG A 316 -8.30 21.19 7.12
C ARG A 316 -6.84 20.78 7.30
N GLU A 317 -5.93 21.26 6.43
CA GLU A 317 -4.55 20.78 6.34
C GLU A 317 -3.65 21.41 7.42
N GLN A 318 -2.55 20.70 7.73
CA GLN A 318 -1.62 21.04 8.81
C GLN A 318 -0.91 22.39 8.61
N HIS A 319 -0.59 22.78 7.37
CA HIS A 319 0.10 24.05 7.08
C HIS A 319 -0.77 25.27 7.36
N ILE A 320 -2.09 25.10 7.49
CA ILE A 320 -3.04 26.15 7.88
C ILE A 320 -3.45 26.02 9.35
N ARG A 321 -3.90 24.83 9.77
CA ARG A 321 -4.47 24.61 11.11
C ARG A 321 -3.47 24.17 12.17
N ARG A 322 -2.27 23.79 11.79
CA ARG A 322 -1.20 23.32 12.68
C ARG A 322 -1.70 22.15 13.56
N GLU A 323 -1.60 22.26 14.88
CA GLU A 323 -2.05 21.24 15.85
C GLU A 323 -3.57 20.93 15.80
N LYS A 324 -4.36 21.81 15.18
CA LYS A 324 -5.81 21.63 15.00
C LYS A 324 -6.19 21.04 13.64
N ALA A 325 -5.19 20.60 12.85
CA ALA A 325 -5.45 19.99 11.56
C ALA A 325 -6.25 18.68 11.70
N THR A 326 -6.96 18.33 10.64
CA THR A 326 -7.73 17.09 10.59
C THR A 326 -6.81 15.86 10.62
N SER A 327 -5.61 15.99 10.05
CA SER A 327 -4.60 14.96 9.97
C SER A 327 -3.20 15.61 9.86
N ASN A 328 -2.15 14.86 10.15
CA ASN A 328 -0.77 15.27 9.91
C ASN A 328 -0.23 14.85 8.53
N ILE A 329 -1.06 14.29 7.67
CA ILE A 329 -0.69 13.98 6.28
C ILE A 329 -0.30 15.28 5.58
N CYS A 330 0.92 15.32 5.04
CA CYS A 330 1.49 16.51 4.41
C CYS A 330 1.34 16.49 2.91
N THR A 331 1.91 15.49 2.24
CA THR A 331 1.81 15.31 0.79
C THR A 331 1.09 14.00 0.48
N ASN A 332 0.75 13.81 -0.77
CA ASN A 332 0.26 12.55 -1.29
C ASN A 332 1.38 11.81 -2.06
N SER A 333 1.19 10.53 -2.35
CA SER A 333 2.09 9.72 -3.19
C SER A 333 1.80 9.98 -4.68
N GLY A 334 2.04 11.22 -5.17
CA GLY A 334 1.55 11.71 -6.45
C GLY A 334 1.99 10.88 -7.66
N LEU A 335 3.26 10.48 -7.73
CA LEU A 335 3.76 9.68 -8.84
C LEU A 335 3.16 8.24 -8.84
N CYS A 336 2.98 7.65 -7.67
CA CYS A 336 2.31 6.35 -7.54
C CYS A 336 0.81 6.45 -7.87
N ALA A 337 0.15 7.55 -7.47
CA ALA A 337 -1.24 7.83 -7.84
C ALA A 337 -1.40 7.99 -9.37
N LEU A 338 -0.42 8.63 -10.03
CA LEU A 338 -0.38 8.71 -11.50
C LEU A 338 -0.21 7.33 -12.13
N ALA A 339 0.72 6.51 -11.63
CA ALA A 339 0.94 5.14 -12.13
C ALA A 339 -0.33 4.29 -12.00
N PHE A 340 -1.00 4.36 -10.85
CA PHE A 340 -2.29 3.74 -10.60
C PHE A 340 -3.35 4.19 -11.62
N SER A 341 -3.49 5.50 -11.81
CA SER A 341 -4.48 6.08 -12.73
C SER A 341 -4.25 5.68 -14.17
N ILE A 342 -2.99 5.68 -14.63
CA ILE A 342 -2.63 5.25 -16.00
C ILE A 342 -3.00 3.78 -16.18
N HIS A 343 -2.60 2.92 -15.24
CA HIS A 343 -2.86 1.48 -15.36
C HIS A 343 -4.36 1.19 -15.37
N LEU A 344 -5.13 1.76 -14.45
CA LEU A 344 -6.57 1.57 -14.39
C LEU A 344 -7.29 2.15 -15.63
N THR A 345 -6.80 3.26 -16.17
CA THR A 345 -7.31 3.85 -17.43
C THR A 345 -7.07 2.91 -18.62
N LEU A 346 -5.88 2.30 -18.71
CA LEU A 346 -5.56 1.33 -19.77
C LEU A 346 -6.41 0.07 -19.68
N LEU A 347 -6.69 -0.41 -18.49
CA LEU A 347 -7.59 -1.55 -18.27
C LEU A 347 -9.04 -1.18 -18.63
N GLY A 348 -9.52 -0.05 -18.13
CA GLY A 348 -10.93 0.27 -18.14
C GLY A 348 -11.77 -0.79 -17.39
N GLU A 349 -13.09 -0.68 -17.44
CA GLU A 349 -13.98 -1.64 -16.79
C GLU A 349 -13.80 -3.06 -17.34
N LYS A 350 -13.76 -3.20 -18.66
CA LYS A 350 -13.63 -4.50 -19.31
C LYS A 350 -12.29 -5.18 -19.01
N GLY A 351 -11.20 -4.41 -19.01
CA GLY A 351 -9.87 -4.92 -18.72
C GLY A 351 -9.72 -5.33 -17.26
N LEU A 352 -10.25 -4.51 -16.32
CA LEU A 352 -10.20 -4.84 -14.89
C LEU A 352 -10.99 -6.12 -14.58
N ARG A 353 -12.19 -6.29 -15.16
CA ARG A 353 -12.99 -7.52 -15.05
C ARG A 353 -12.25 -8.74 -15.59
N GLY A 354 -11.71 -8.63 -16.82
CA GLY A 354 -10.95 -9.73 -17.42
C GLY A 354 -9.68 -10.08 -16.65
N LEU A 355 -8.99 -9.08 -16.09
CA LEU A 355 -7.84 -9.30 -15.21
C LEU A 355 -8.25 -10.04 -13.93
N ALA A 356 -9.34 -9.61 -13.30
CA ALA A 356 -9.87 -10.26 -12.10
C ALA A 356 -10.30 -11.71 -12.37
N GLU A 357 -11.01 -11.96 -13.47
CA GLU A 357 -11.40 -13.31 -13.89
C GLU A 357 -10.18 -14.21 -14.12
N LEU A 358 -9.14 -13.70 -14.78
CA LEU A 358 -7.90 -14.43 -15.01
C LEU A 358 -7.18 -14.78 -13.71
N ASN A 359 -7.02 -13.81 -12.82
CA ASN A 359 -6.39 -14.01 -11.50
C ASN A 359 -7.14 -15.07 -10.69
N HIS A 360 -8.46 -14.94 -10.60
CA HIS A 360 -9.28 -15.92 -9.87
C HIS A 360 -9.20 -17.33 -10.49
N GLY A 361 -9.29 -17.42 -11.81
CA GLY A 361 -9.22 -18.72 -12.51
C GLY A 361 -7.87 -19.43 -12.29
N LEU A 362 -6.76 -18.69 -12.31
CA LEU A 362 -5.43 -19.25 -11.98
C LEU A 362 -5.31 -19.65 -10.51
N ALA A 363 -5.88 -18.84 -9.61
CA ALA A 363 -5.86 -19.14 -8.17
C ALA A 363 -6.65 -20.40 -7.83
N VAL A 364 -7.82 -20.62 -8.47
CA VAL A 364 -8.60 -21.86 -8.31
C VAL A 364 -7.78 -23.07 -8.77
N GLN A 365 -7.16 -23.01 -9.94
CA GLN A 365 -6.32 -24.10 -10.45
C GLN A 365 -5.14 -24.39 -9.52
N ALA A 366 -4.49 -23.35 -8.97
CA ALA A 366 -3.40 -23.50 -8.02
C ALA A 366 -3.88 -24.12 -6.69
N ALA A 367 -5.00 -23.65 -6.15
CA ALA A 367 -5.59 -24.19 -4.93
C ALA A 367 -5.95 -25.68 -5.08
N ASP A 368 -6.61 -26.05 -6.18
CA ASP A 368 -6.95 -27.43 -6.51
C ASP A 368 -5.68 -28.31 -6.60
N ARG A 369 -4.65 -27.80 -7.29
CA ARG A 369 -3.40 -28.56 -7.48
C ARG A 369 -2.62 -28.76 -6.17
N LEU A 370 -2.51 -27.72 -5.36
CA LEU A 370 -1.78 -27.78 -4.09
C LEU A 370 -2.51 -28.61 -3.03
N SER A 371 -3.83 -28.62 -3.03
CA SER A 371 -4.65 -29.41 -2.10
C SER A 371 -4.59 -30.92 -2.38
N GLN A 372 -4.07 -31.34 -3.56
CA GLN A 372 -3.84 -32.76 -3.85
C GLN A 372 -2.59 -33.32 -3.17
N ILE A 373 -1.75 -32.45 -2.59
CA ILE A 373 -0.55 -32.89 -1.86
C ILE A 373 -0.96 -33.45 -0.51
N ALA A 374 -0.45 -34.63 -0.17
CA ALA A 374 -0.80 -35.31 1.06
C ALA A 374 -0.55 -34.45 2.31
N GLY A 375 -1.59 -34.29 3.14
CA GLY A 375 -1.56 -33.50 4.37
C GLY A 375 -1.69 -31.99 4.18
N VAL A 376 -1.91 -31.50 2.96
CA VAL A 376 -2.23 -30.09 2.67
C VAL A 376 -3.74 -29.93 2.59
N GLU A 377 -4.29 -28.99 3.35
CA GLU A 377 -5.73 -28.66 3.39
C GLU A 377 -5.96 -27.22 2.94
N LEU A 378 -6.93 -26.99 2.05
CA LEU A 378 -7.42 -25.64 1.73
C LEU A 378 -8.32 -25.15 2.85
N VAL A 379 -8.03 -23.98 3.41
CA VAL A 379 -8.81 -23.40 4.53
C VAL A 379 -10.07 -22.70 4.03
N ASN A 380 -10.03 -22.11 2.83
CA ASN A 380 -11.07 -21.24 2.31
C ASN A 380 -12.21 -21.99 1.62
N ASP A 381 -13.47 -21.64 1.92
CA ASP A 381 -14.63 -21.98 1.08
C ASP A 381 -14.76 -21.02 -0.11
N THR A 382 -14.37 -19.76 0.07
CA THR A 382 -14.36 -18.71 -0.96
C THR A 382 -13.09 -17.88 -0.87
N PHE A 383 -12.56 -17.46 -2.02
CA PHE A 383 -11.40 -16.56 -2.12
C PHE A 383 -11.39 -15.87 -3.49
N PHE A 384 -10.55 -14.86 -3.64
CA PHE A 384 -10.33 -14.20 -4.93
C PHE A 384 -9.07 -14.76 -5.61
N ASN A 385 -7.91 -14.17 -5.32
CA ASN A 385 -6.60 -14.58 -5.88
C ASN A 385 -5.62 -15.00 -4.78
N GLU A 386 -6.03 -14.91 -3.54
CA GLU A 386 -5.25 -15.28 -2.37
C GLU A 386 -6.06 -16.25 -1.51
N PHE A 387 -5.42 -17.32 -1.06
CA PHE A 387 -6.02 -18.36 -0.24
C PHE A 387 -5.02 -18.89 0.79
N THR A 388 -5.52 -19.56 1.80
CA THR A 388 -4.71 -20.11 2.88
C THR A 388 -4.71 -21.64 2.82
N LEU A 389 -3.51 -22.22 2.88
CA LEU A 389 -3.31 -23.64 3.05
C LEU A 389 -2.91 -23.93 4.51
N LYS A 390 -3.44 -25.02 5.05
CA LYS A 390 -2.97 -25.60 6.31
C LYS A 390 -2.04 -26.75 5.99
N LEU A 391 -0.79 -26.65 6.43
CA LEU A 391 0.25 -27.65 6.21
C LEU A 391 0.32 -28.66 7.36
N PRO A 392 0.85 -29.88 7.14
CA PRO A 392 1.01 -30.89 8.19
C PRO A 392 2.12 -30.52 9.21
N LYS A 393 2.92 -29.52 8.94
CA LYS A 393 4.00 -29.00 9.79
C LYS A 393 4.07 -27.47 9.71
N GLU A 394 4.86 -26.85 10.57
CA GLU A 394 5.03 -25.40 10.59
C GLU A 394 5.41 -24.83 9.20
N ALA A 395 4.68 -23.80 8.75
CA ALA A 395 4.89 -23.21 7.43
C ALA A 395 6.20 -22.42 7.32
N ARG A 396 6.72 -21.85 8.41
CA ARG A 396 7.93 -21.00 8.39
C ARG A 396 9.20 -21.73 7.91
N PRO A 397 9.54 -22.94 8.40
CA PRO A 397 10.63 -23.74 7.84
C PRO A 397 10.36 -24.18 6.40
N VAL A 398 9.10 -24.53 6.07
CA VAL A 398 8.70 -24.91 4.70
C VAL A 398 8.98 -23.81 3.70
N VAL A 399 8.57 -22.56 3.99
CA VAL A 399 8.83 -21.40 3.11
C VAL A 399 10.32 -21.18 2.89
N ARG A 400 11.18 -21.39 3.90
CA ARG A 400 12.64 -21.30 3.76
C ARG A 400 13.17 -22.38 2.82
N ALA A 401 12.75 -23.64 3.02
CA ALA A 401 13.17 -24.76 2.19
C ALA A 401 12.70 -24.64 0.73
N LEU A 402 11.55 -24.00 0.48
CA LEU A 402 11.07 -23.63 -0.85
C LEU A 402 11.96 -22.56 -1.49
N ALA A 403 12.33 -21.53 -0.73
CA ALA A 403 13.23 -20.48 -1.21
C ALA A 403 14.62 -21.04 -1.60
N ASP A 404 15.16 -22.02 -0.84
CA ASP A 404 16.40 -22.72 -1.21
C ASP A 404 16.27 -23.45 -2.56
N ARG A 405 15.06 -23.88 -2.94
CA ARG A 405 14.69 -24.47 -4.23
C ARG A 405 14.30 -23.45 -5.30
N LYS A 406 14.51 -22.16 -5.03
CA LYS A 406 14.13 -21.06 -5.93
C LYS A 406 12.62 -20.94 -6.17
N VAL A 407 11.81 -21.24 -5.18
CA VAL A 407 10.35 -21.05 -5.19
C VAL A 407 9.96 -20.12 -4.04
N LEU A 408 9.32 -19.01 -4.34
CA LEU A 408 8.75 -18.10 -3.37
C LEU A 408 7.28 -18.46 -3.14
N GLY A 409 7.07 -19.54 -2.35
CA GLY A 409 5.83 -20.32 -2.25
C GLY A 409 4.80 -19.79 -1.25
N GLY A 410 4.74 -18.49 -0.99
CA GLY A 410 3.73 -17.90 -0.12
C GLY A 410 4.29 -17.32 1.18
N VAL A 411 3.39 -16.85 2.04
CA VAL A 411 3.69 -16.18 3.31
C VAL A 411 3.21 -17.03 4.49
N SER A 412 4.14 -17.42 5.37
CA SER A 412 3.80 -18.16 6.59
C SER A 412 3.03 -17.28 7.58
N LEU A 413 1.88 -17.75 8.08
CA LEU A 413 1.16 -17.08 9.16
C LEU A 413 1.97 -17.04 10.46
N GLY A 414 2.83 -18.03 10.72
CA GLY A 414 3.77 -17.99 11.85
C GLY A 414 4.81 -16.87 11.77
N ARG A 415 5.04 -16.25 10.57
CA ARG A 415 5.81 -15.01 10.42
C ARG A 415 4.97 -13.78 10.79
N LEU A 416 3.72 -13.75 10.35
CA LEU A 416 2.79 -12.63 10.59
C LEU A 416 2.29 -12.58 12.03
N TYR A 417 2.20 -13.75 12.67
CA TYR A 417 1.72 -13.93 14.05
C TYR A 417 2.71 -14.83 14.82
N PRO A 418 3.92 -14.31 15.15
CA PRO A 418 5.02 -15.13 15.68
C PRO A 418 4.73 -15.79 17.02
N ASP A 419 3.80 -15.26 17.81
CA ASP A 419 3.48 -15.74 19.17
C ASP A 419 2.16 -16.55 19.20
N VAL A 420 1.68 -17.03 18.03
CA VAL A 420 0.40 -17.74 17.91
C VAL A 420 0.59 -19.13 17.28
N ASP A 421 0.83 -20.14 18.11
CA ASP A 421 1.10 -21.51 17.68
C ASP A 421 -0.03 -22.09 16.81
N ALA A 422 -1.29 -21.74 17.09
CA ALA A 422 -2.45 -22.19 16.31
C ALA A 422 -2.41 -21.77 14.83
N LEU A 423 -1.62 -20.76 14.48
CA LEU A 423 -1.45 -20.25 13.11
C LEU A 423 -0.14 -20.73 12.46
N ALA A 424 0.73 -21.40 13.18
CA ALA A 424 2.08 -21.76 12.72
C ALA A 424 2.08 -22.60 11.42
N ASN A 425 1.06 -23.42 11.22
CA ASN A 425 0.91 -24.30 10.05
C ASN A 425 0.24 -23.61 8.85
N GLY A 426 -0.19 -22.36 8.98
CA GLY A 426 -0.88 -21.62 7.93
C GLY A 426 0.11 -21.02 6.91
N LEU A 427 -0.18 -21.22 5.64
CA LEU A 427 0.55 -20.68 4.49
C LEU A 427 -0.43 -19.90 3.58
N VAL A 428 -0.26 -18.59 3.50
CA VAL A 428 -1.02 -17.72 2.58
C VAL A 428 -0.34 -17.76 1.22
N VAL A 429 -1.10 -18.08 0.19
CA VAL A 429 -0.65 -18.19 -1.20
C VAL A 429 -1.44 -17.24 -2.07
N ALA A 430 -0.75 -16.40 -2.85
CA ALA A 430 -1.35 -15.48 -3.81
C ALA A 430 -0.97 -15.88 -5.24
N VAL A 431 -1.93 -15.78 -6.15
CA VAL A 431 -1.75 -16.09 -7.57
C VAL A 431 -2.29 -14.93 -8.40
N THR A 432 -1.50 -14.45 -9.34
CA THR A 432 -1.89 -13.38 -10.26
C THR A 432 -1.65 -13.81 -11.70
N GLU A 433 -2.03 -12.98 -12.66
CA GLU A 433 -1.75 -13.20 -14.09
C GLU A 433 -0.27 -13.33 -14.42
N ALA A 434 0.61 -12.95 -13.48
CA ALA A 434 2.06 -13.06 -13.65
C ALA A 434 2.60 -14.47 -13.35
N ALA A 435 1.75 -15.38 -12.85
CA ALA A 435 2.09 -16.79 -12.65
C ALA A 435 1.63 -17.65 -13.84
N THR A 436 2.38 -18.68 -14.17
CA THR A 436 2.02 -19.69 -15.18
C THR A 436 1.65 -21.02 -14.51
N MET A 437 0.97 -21.90 -15.23
CA MET A 437 0.73 -23.27 -14.74
C MET A 437 2.02 -24.06 -14.52
N GLU A 438 3.10 -23.76 -15.28
CA GLU A 438 4.42 -24.33 -15.05
C GLU A 438 5.00 -23.89 -13.69
N ASP A 439 4.79 -22.62 -13.29
CA ASP A 439 5.16 -22.12 -11.95
C ASP A 439 4.38 -22.85 -10.87
N VAL A 440 3.08 -23.09 -11.08
CA VAL A 440 2.21 -23.83 -10.13
C VAL A 440 2.70 -25.28 -9.96
N GLU A 441 3.02 -25.98 -11.05
CA GLU A 441 3.57 -27.35 -10.99
C GLU A 441 4.94 -27.37 -10.32
N THR A 442 5.80 -26.40 -10.61
CA THR A 442 7.11 -26.25 -9.95
C THR A 442 6.94 -26.06 -8.45
N PHE A 443 6.00 -25.21 -8.04
CA PHE A 443 5.68 -25.03 -6.63
C PHE A 443 5.13 -26.30 -5.99
N ALA A 444 4.18 -26.97 -6.63
CA ALA A 444 3.58 -28.20 -6.12
C ALA A 444 4.62 -29.30 -5.92
N ALA A 445 5.51 -29.50 -6.90
CA ALA A 445 6.60 -30.48 -6.80
C ALA A 445 7.57 -30.15 -5.64
N ALA A 446 8.01 -28.91 -5.56
CA ALA A 446 8.89 -28.44 -4.48
C ALA A 446 8.23 -28.57 -3.10
N LEU A 447 6.94 -28.21 -2.97
CA LEU A 447 6.19 -28.34 -1.72
C LEU A 447 6.05 -29.81 -1.30
N GLN A 448 5.74 -30.70 -2.24
CA GLN A 448 5.65 -32.13 -1.97
C GLN A 448 6.98 -32.71 -1.45
N GLU A 449 8.10 -32.37 -2.08
CA GLU A 449 9.43 -32.75 -1.62
C GLU A 449 9.77 -32.23 -0.21
N VAL A 450 9.43 -30.98 0.07
CA VAL A 450 9.70 -30.34 1.38
C VAL A 450 8.82 -30.94 2.47
N LEU A 451 7.62 -31.40 2.14
CA LEU A 451 6.70 -32.00 3.12
C LEU A 451 6.98 -33.49 3.38
N ALA A 452 7.57 -34.20 2.45
CA ALA A 452 8.04 -35.58 2.64
C ALA A 452 9.17 -35.63 3.68
#